data_695c2612dfc2b14c066e64128372b7cb
#
_entry.id   695c2612dfc2b14c066e64128372b7cb
#
_cell.length_a   1.000
_cell.length_b   1.000
_cell.length_c   1.000
_cell.angle_alpha   90.00
_cell.angle_beta   90.00
_cell.angle_gamma   90.00
#
_symmetry.space_group_name_H-M   'P 1'
#
loop_
_entity.id
_entity.type
_entity.pdbx_description
1 polymer ?
#
loop_
_entity_poly.entity_id
_entity_poly.type
_entity_poly.pdbx_seq_one_letter_code
_entity_poly.pdbx_strand_id
1 'polypeptide(L)'
;MIEETMRQFLAEHPDMKYVFFGGKGGVGKTVLAGAAALWFARQGKRTLLASTNPVHSLTSMLDQDVFGVPTLVEGADNFYAYEIDTKDTIEKSKVEIRDKISWFLRFADVKTKADEFVESATMNPAFEESAMFENMIDLMFEDEYEIYVFDTAPTANARRLLGMSSVYSLWVNKMLKSREEATSLRELLSYSKKKKEKDPLLEYLLEFRERMGRAKDLLTDEAKTAFFFVTLPEALPIAVIKRFITWFHDFGIPVGGVVVNMKIDEDAVGEAAPDFVKNRLKMQQGYMEGIWSSFPDVRAIVPLFETEVRGVEMLGRTAEAMFG
;
A
#
# COMPACT_ATOMS: atom_id res chain seq x y z
N MET A 1 6.50 -21.67 17.15
CA MET A 1 5.27 -22.20 16.50
C MET A 1 4.37 -21.01 16.22
N ILE A 2 3.48 -21.12 15.23
CA ILE A 2 2.46 -20.10 14.98
C ILE A 2 1.49 -20.14 16.16
N GLU A 3 1.33 -19.00 16.84
CA GLU A 3 0.41 -18.87 17.98
C GLU A 3 -1.00 -18.57 17.48
N GLU A 4 -1.13 -17.76 16.45
CA GLU A 4 -2.36 -17.38 15.79
C GLU A 4 -2.17 -17.35 14.27
N THR A 5 -2.96 -18.15 13.55
CA THR A 5 -2.86 -18.22 12.09
C THR A 5 -3.49 -17.02 11.42
N MET A 6 -3.16 -16.80 10.14
CA MET A 6 -3.76 -15.72 9.34
C MET A 6 -5.29 -15.84 9.27
N ARG A 7 -5.81 -17.08 9.20
CA ARG A 7 -7.25 -17.35 9.23
C ARG A 7 -7.89 -16.97 10.56
N GLN A 8 -7.25 -17.29 11.69
CA GLN A 8 -7.73 -16.92 13.03
C GLN A 8 -7.73 -15.40 13.20
N PHE A 9 -6.64 -14.75 12.83
CA PHE A 9 -6.55 -13.28 12.85
C PHE A 9 -7.70 -12.62 12.09
N LEU A 10 -8.00 -13.08 10.86
CA LEU A 10 -9.09 -12.52 10.06
C LEU A 10 -10.48 -12.85 10.64
N ALA A 11 -10.62 -13.97 11.32
CA ALA A 11 -11.88 -14.31 12.01
C ALA A 11 -12.16 -13.41 13.23
N GLU A 12 -11.11 -12.93 13.89
CA GLU A 12 -11.20 -11.96 15.00
C GLU A 12 -11.42 -10.52 14.52
N HIS A 13 -11.14 -10.25 13.21
CA HIS A 13 -11.33 -8.95 12.58
C HIS A 13 -12.36 -9.03 11.44
N PRO A 14 -13.66 -9.24 11.74
CA PRO A 14 -14.70 -9.49 10.71
C PRO A 14 -14.95 -8.27 9.81
N ASP A 15 -14.63 -7.07 10.27
CA ASP A 15 -14.78 -5.81 9.53
C ASP A 15 -13.55 -5.47 8.66
N MET A 16 -12.55 -6.38 8.60
CA MET A 16 -11.35 -6.21 7.78
C MET A 16 -11.72 -5.94 6.32
N LYS A 17 -11.22 -4.85 5.78
CA LYS A 17 -11.52 -4.40 4.42
C LYS A 17 -10.28 -4.12 3.58
N TYR A 18 -9.22 -3.63 4.19
CA TYR A 18 -8.00 -3.22 3.49
C TYR A 18 -6.82 -4.05 3.98
N VAL A 19 -6.30 -4.90 3.12
CA VAL A 19 -5.19 -5.81 3.42
C VAL A 19 -3.99 -5.47 2.55
N PHE A 20 -2.86 -5.19 3.18
CA PHE A 20 -1.64 -4.77 2.50
C PHE A 20 -0.54 -5.81 2.67
N PHE A 21 0.17 -6.10 1.59
CA PHE A 21 1.36 -6.94 1.63
C PHE A 21 2.61 -6.10 1.38
N GLY A 22 3.47 -5.99 2.38
CA GLY A 22 4.72 -5.24 2.36
C GLY A 22 5.94 -6.14 2.53
N GLY A 23 7.14 -5.63 2.20
CA GLY A 23 8.38 -6.37 2.35
C GLY A 23 9.41 -6.01 1.29
N LYS A 24 10.61 -6.57 1.39
CA LYS A 24 11.71 -6.36 0.42
C LYS A 24 11.30 -6.80 -1.00
N GLY A 25 11.89 -6.20 -2.03
CA GLY A 25 11.72 -6.68 -3.41
C GLY A 25 12.13 -8.15 -3.57
N GLY A 26 11.33 -8.93 -4.33
CA GLY A 26 11.63 -10.33 -4.65
C GLY A 26 11.25 -11.35 -3.58
N VAL A 27 10.53 -10.98 -2.52
CA VAL A 27 10.10 -11.94 -1.48
C VAL A 27 8.76 -12.63 -1.79
N GLY A 28 8.11 -12.32 -2.93
CA GLY A 28 6.85 -12.94 -3.34
C GLY A 28 5.59 -12.23 -2.85
N LYS A 29 5.65 -10.93 -2.55
CA LYS A 29 4.48 -10.13 -2.12
C LYS A 29 3.28 -10.27 -3.05
N THR A 30 3.49 -10.11 -4.35
CA THR A 30 2.45 -10.17 -5.38
C THR A 30 1.70 -11.51 -5.35
N VAL A 31 2.45 -12.61 -5.21
CA VAL A 31 1.87 -13.96 -5.11
C VAL A 31 1.04 -14.11 -3.85
N LEU A 32 1.55 -13.67 -2.70
CA LEU A 32 0.82 -13.79 -1.42
C LEU A 32 -0.39 -12.86 -1.38
N ALA A 33 -0.29 -11.65 -1.95
CA ALA A 33 -1.43 -10.76 -2.12
C ALA A 33 -2.50 -11.38 -3.02
N GLY A 34 -2.10 -11.98 -4.16
CA GLY A 34 -3.00 -12.69 -5.05
C GLY A 34 -3.68 -13.89 -4.40
N ALA A 35 -2.92 -14.68 -3.64
CA ALA A 35 -3.46 -15.82 -2.88
C ALA A 35 -4.48 -15.37 -1.81
N ALA A 36 -4.19 -14.27 -1.09
CA ALA A 36 -5.11 -13.71 -0.13
C ALA A 36 -6.39 -13.18 -0.79
N ALA A 37 -6.27 -12.46 -1.91
CA ALA A 37 -7.42 -11.97 -2.66
C ALA A 37 -8.30 -13.11 -3.17
N LEU A 38 -7.71 -14.17 -3.71
CA LEU A 38 -8.42 -15.37 -4.13
C LEU A 38 -9.11 -16.06 -2.95
N TRP A 39 -8.47 -16.11 -1.78
CA TRP A 39 -9.06 -16.69 -0.59
C TRP A 39 -10.32 -15.93 -0.16
N PHE A 40 -10.28 -14.59 -0.09
CA PHE A 40 -11.45 -13.78 0.22
C PHE A 40 -12.57 -13.94 -0.82
N ALA A 41 -12.22 -13.97 -2.10
CA ALA A 41 -13.19 -14.18 -3.17
C ALA A 41 -13.89 -15.53 -3.07
N ARG A 42 -13.16 -16.60 -2.70
CA ARG A 42 -13.73 -17.93 -2.41
C ARG A 42 -14.62 -17.96 -1.17
N GLN A 43 -14.51 -16.99 -0.26
CA GLN A 43 -15.45 -16.77 0.84
C GLN A 43 -16.72 -15.99 0.40
N GLY A 44 -16.87 -15.72 -0.89
CA GLY A 44 -18.00 -14.98 -1.46
C GLY A 44 -17.86 -13.46 -1.40
N LYS A 45 -16.70 -12.92 -0.98
CA LYS A 45 -16.46 -11.48 -0.89
C LYS A 45 -16.05 -10.92 -2.25
N ARG A 46 -16.71 -9.84 -2.70
CA ARG A 46 -16.26 -9.10 -3.87
C ARG A 46 -14.91 -8.42 -3.57
N THR A 47 -13.84 -8.95 -4.15
CA THR A 47 -12.46 -8.63 -3.78
C THR A 47 -11.70 -8.02 -4.95
N LEU A 48 -11.00 -6.91 -4.70
CA LEU A 48 -10.06 -6.29 -5.62
C LEU A 48 -8.62 -6.53 -5.15
N LEU A 49 -7.81 -7.13 -6.00
CA LEU A 49 -6.34 -7.12 -5.90
C LEU A 49 -5.80 -5.96 -6.73
N ALA A 50 -5.16 -4.99 -6.10
CA ALA A 50 -4.54 -3.87 -6.78
C ALA A 50 -3.02 -3.85 -6.56
N SER A 51 -2.25 -3.66 -7.64
CA SER A 51 -0.80 -3.54 -7.58
C SER A 51 -0.34 -2.14 -8.00
N THR A 52 0.52 -1.55 -7.18
CA THR A 52 1.24 -0.32 -7.48
C THR A 52 2.64 -0.58 -8.05
N ASN A 53 2.94 -1.83 -8.41
CA ASN A 53 4.25 -2.21 -8.93
C ASN A 53 4.36 -1.77 -10.41
N PRO A 54 5.37 -0.98 -10.79
CA PRO A 54 5.54 -0.52 -12.18
C PRO A 54 5.94 -1.64 -13.17
N VAL A 55 6.27 -2.81 -12.66
CA VAL A 55 6.58 -4.00 -13.46
C VAL A 55 5.35 -4.88 -13.53
N HIS A 56 4.71 -5.01 -14.68
CA HIS A 56 3.48 -5.77 -14.94
C HIS A 56 3.44 -7.18 -14.30
N SER A 57 3.42 -7.19 -12.96
CA SER A 57 3.58 -8.38 -12.14
C SER A 57 2.29 -9.17 -11.96
N LEU A 58 1.13 -8.48 -11.92
CA LEU A 58 -0.17 -9.13 -11.83
C LEU A 58 -0.55 -9.80 -13.13
N THR A 59 -0.41 -9.09 -14.26
CA THR A 59 -0.63 -9.63 -15.61
C THR A 59 0.18 -10.90 -15.83
N SER A 60 1.45 -10.89 -15.46
CA SER A 60 2.32 -12.06 -15.58
C SER A 60 1.92 -13.20 -14.63
N MET A 61 1.56 -12.89 -13.39
CA MET A 61 1.18 -13.88 -12.38
C MET A 61 -0.16 -14.56 -12.72
N LEU A 62 -1.13 -13.77 -13.20
CA LEU A 62 -2.48 -14.27 -13.52
C LEU A 62 -2.60 -14.89 -14.91
N ASP A 63 -1.61 -14.69 -15.76
CA ASP A 63 -1.64 -15.06 -17.19
C ASP A 63 -2.83 -14.42 -17.93
N GLN A 64 -3.23 -13.24 -17.49
CA GLN A 64 -4.36 -12.48 -17.98
C GLN A 64 -4.05 -10.99 -17.93
N ASP A 65 -4.43 -10.24 -18.97
CA ASP A 65 -4.27 -8.79 -18.98
C ASP A 65 -5.24 -8.14 -18.00
N VAL A 66 -4.70 -7.52 -16.96
CA VAL A 66 -5.43 -6.81 -15.91
C VAL A 66 -4.92 -5.37 -15.75
N PHE A 67 -4.30 -4.84 -16.82
CA PHE A 67 -3.69 -3.53 -16.84
C PHE A 67 -4.72 -2.43 -17.07
N GLY A 68 -4.61 -1.35 -16.33
CA GLY A 68 -5.33 -0.09 -16.53
C GLY A 68 -6.78 -0.05 -16.07
N VAL A 69 -7.44 -1.22 -15.88
CA VAL A 69 -8.83 -1.31 -15.40
C VAL A 69 -9.05 -2.53 -14.51
N PRO A 70 -9.86 -2.43 -13.45
CA PRO A 70 -10.24 -3.60 -12.65
C PRO A 70 -10.92 -4.66 -13.52
N THR A 71 -10.32 -5.82 -13.62
CA THR A 71 -10.75 -6.91 -14.51
C THR A 71 -11.08 -8.15 -13.68
N LEU A 72 -12.22 -8.80 -13.97
CA LEU A 72 -12.57 -10.08 -13.36
C LEU A 72 -11.55 -11.14 -13.77
N VAL A 73 -10.99 -11.85 -12.80
CA VAL A 73 -10.01 -12.90 -13.03
C VAL A 73 -10.70 -14.16 -13.55
N GLU A 74 -10.21 -14.68 -14.69
CA GLU A 74 -10.73 -15.90 -15.29
C GLU A 74 -10.57 -17.11 -14.35
N GLY A 75 -11.64 -17.87 -14.19
CA GLY A 75 -11.65 -19.06 -13.32
C GLY A 75 -11.82 -18.77 -11.82
N ALA A 76 -12.13 -17.53 -11.43
CA ALA A 76 -12.37 -17.16 -10.05
C ALA A 76 -13.52 -16.14 -9.92
N ASP A 77 -14.63 -16.56 -9.32
CA ASP A 77 -15.77 -15.69 -9.05
C ASP A 77 -15.39 -14.62 -7.99
N ASN A 78 -15.96 -13.42 -8.09
CA ASN A 78 -15.77 -12.32 -7.14
C ASN A 78 -14.31 -11.80 -7.02
N PHE A 79 -13.38 -12.31 -7.81
CA PHE A 79 -11.98 -11.92 -7.79
C PHE A 79 -11.68 -10.95 -8.95
N TYR A 80 -11.39 -9.71 -8.63
CA TYR A 80 -10.97 -8.69 -9.56
C TYR A 80 -9.50 -8.37 -9.34
N ALA A 81 -8.78 -8.12 -10.42
CA ALA A 81 -7.38 -7.69 -10.37
C ALA A 81 -7.19 -6.40 -11.17
N TYR A 82 -6.34 -5.53 -10.66
CA TYR A 82 -6.04 -4.24 -11.25
C TYR A 82 -4.56 -3.92 -11.14
N GLU A 83 -3.89 -3.90 -12.25
CA GLU A 83 -2.52 -3.40 -12.36
C GLU A 83 -2.58 -1.92 -12.77
N ILE A 84 -2.23 -1.05 -11.82
CA ILE A 84 -2.40 0.40 -11.98
C ILE A 84 -1.46 0.91 -13.08
N ASP A 85 -2.00 1.66 -14.04
CA ASP A 85 -1.18 2.33 -15.06
C ASP A 85 -0.39 3.48 -14.42
N THR A 86 0.88 3.18 -14.13
CA THR A 86 1.81 4.10 -13.50
C THR A 86 2.03 5.35 -14.34
N LYS A 87 2.11 5.22 -15.66
CA LYS A 87 2.36 6.35 -16.57
C LYS A 87 1.17 7.27 -16.64
N ASP A 88 -0.03 6.71 -16.84
CA ASP A 88 -1.27 7.50 -16.89
C ASP A 88 -1.52 8.19 -15.54
N THR A 89 -1.33 7.49 -14.43
CA THR A 89 -1.46 8.04 -13.07
C THR A 89 -0.49 9.21 -12.83
N ILE A 90 0.77 9.07 -13.23
CA ILE A 90 1.77 10.12 -13.11
C ILE A 90 1.41 11.32 -13.98
N GLU A 91 1.00 11.11 -15.23
CA GLU A 91 0.62 12.21 -16.13
C GLU A 91 -0.64 12.94 -15.63
N LYS A 92 -1.66 12.24 -15.15
CA LYS A 92 -2.84 12.84 -14.49
C LYS A 92 -2.44 13.69 -13.29
N SER A 93 -1.59 13.14 -12.42
CA SER A 93 -1.08 13.88 -11.24
C SER A 93 -0.28 15.12 -11.63
N LYS A 94 0.53 15.06 -12.71
CA LYS A 94 1.27 16.22 -13.23
C LYS A 94 0.32 17.31 -13.73
N VAL A 95 -0.72 16.94 -14.47
CA VAL A 95 -1.73 17.89 -14.98
C VAL A 95 -2.43 18.56 -13.80
N GLU A 96 -2.89 17.80 -12.84
CA GLU A 96 -3.58 18.30 -11.67
C GLU A 96 -2.71 19.27 -10.85
N ILE A 97 -1.45 18.93 -10.61
CA ILE A 97 -0.49 19.81 -9.92
C ILE A 97 -0.19 21.06 -10.73
N ARG A 98 -0.05 20.94 -12.05
CA ARG A 98 0.15 22.10 -12.94
C ARG A 98 -1.02 23.07 -12.83
N ASP A 99 -2.24 22.59 -12.87
CA ASP A 99 -3.44 23.41 -12.76
C ASP A 99 -3.51 24.11 -11.40
N LYS A 100 -3.22 23.37 -10.30
CA LYS A 100 -3.17 23.91 -8.94
C LYS A 100 -2.09 24.98 -8.78
N ILE A 101 -0.88 24.73 -9.28
CA ILE A 101 0.24 25.69 -9.24
C ILE A 101 -0.07 26.90 -10.12
N SER A 102 -0.57 26.72 -11.34
CA SER A 102 -0.93 27.80 -12.27
C SER A 102 -2.02 28.70 -11.67
N TRP A 103 -2.98 28.08 -11.00
CA TRP A 103 -4.02 28.81 -10.29
C TRP A 103 -3.42 29.60 -9.10
N PHE A 104 -2.56 28.97 -8.29
CA PHE A 104 -1.89 29.63 -7.17
C PHE A 104 -1.02 30.82 -7.61
N LEU A 105 -0.20 30.67 -8.66
CA LEU A 105 0.65 31.73 -9.18
C LEU A 105 -0.17 32.92 -9.70
N ARG A 106 -1.29 32.66 -10.37
CA ARG A 106 -2.23 33.71 -10.81
C ARG A 106 -2.84 34.44 -9.63
N PHE A 107 -3.22 33.73 -8.59
CA PHE A 107 -3.81 34.31 -7.39
C PHE A 107 -2.81 35.13 -6.57
N ALA A 108 -1.55 34.70 -6.51
CA ALA A 108 -0.47 35.37 -5.80
C ALA A 108 0.19 36.51 -6.60
N ASP A 109 -0.29 36.78 -7.84
CA ASP A 109 0.28 37.74 -8.79
C ASP A 109 1.79 37.51 -9.05
N VAL A 110 2.19 36.23 -9.06
CA VAL A 110 3.57 35.81 -9.32
C VAL A 110 3.75 35.49 -10.79
N LYS A 111 4.66 36.19 -11.48
CA LYS A 111 4.94 36.04 -12.91
C LYS A 111 5.88 34.86 -13.26
N THR A 112 5.90 33.79 -12.48
CA THR A 112 6.73 32.61 -12.75
C THR A 112 5.93 31.60 -13.57
N LYS A 113 6.61 30.88 -14.48
CA LYS A 113 5.96 29.83 -15.27
C LYS A 113 5.71 28.60 -14.39
N ALA A 114 4.46 28.17 -14.29
CA ALA A 114 4.07 26.97 -13.55
C ALA A 114 4.81 25.72 -14.05
N ASP A 115 5.06 25.63 -15.36
CA ASP A 115 5.70 24.49 -16.00
C ASP A 115 7.11 24.21 -15.44
N GLU A 116 7.94 25.21 -15.24
CA GLU A 116 9.30 25.05 -14.68
C GLU A 116 9.27 24.48 -13.25
N PHE A 117 8.25 24.88 -12.47
CA PHE A 117 8.08 24.42 -11.09
C PHE A 117 7.55 22.96 -11.05
N VAL A 118 6.60 22.63 -11.93
CA VAL A 118 6.05 21.29 -12.08
C VAL A 118 7.12 20.33 -12.56
N GLU A 119 7.89 20.70 -13.57
CA GLU A 119 8.96 19.87 -14.12
C GLU A 119 10.01 19.55 -13.06
N SER A 120 10.44 20.55 -12.29
CA SER A 120 11.38 20.34 -11.18
C SER A 120 10.82 19.43 -10.07
N ALA A 121 9.55 19.58 -9.72
CA ALA A 121 8.88 18.77 -8.70
C ALA A 121 8.69 17.31 -9.16
N THR A 122 8.35 17.11 -10.44
CA THR A 122 8.04 15.80 -11.02
C THR A 122 9.25 14.98 -11.46
N MET A 123 10.42 15.59 -11.57
CA MET A 123 11.69 14.86 -11.77
C MET A 123 12.12 14.01 -10.57
N ASN A 124 11.49 14.18 -9.42
CA ASN A 124 11.83 13.43 -8.21
C ASN A 124 11.12 12.06 -8.21
N PRO A 125 11.84 10.91 -8.11
CA PRO A 125 11.23 9.59 -7.99
C PRO A 125 10.17 9.49 -6.87
N ALA A 126 10.34 10.30 -5.84
CA ALA A 126 9.38 10.41 -4.75
C ALA A 126 8.00 10.94 -5.19
N PHE A 127 7.92 11.65 -6.30
CA PHE A 127 6.65 12.11 -6.88
C PHE A 127 5.86 10.94 -7.46
N GLU A 128 6.51 10.09 -8.23
CA GLU A 128 5.89 8.89 -8.82
C GLU A 128 5.30 8.00 -7.74
N GLU A 129 6.09 7.74 -6.69
CA GLU A 129 5.63 6.96 -5.54
C GLU A 129 4.43 7.60 -4.84
N SER A 130 4.41 8.94 -4.70
CA SER A 130 3.29 9.65 -4.08
C SER A 130 2.03 9.58 -4.95
N ALA A 131 2.15 9.72 -6.27
CA ALA A 131 1.03 9.63 -7.20
C ALA A 131 0.40 8.22 -7.16
N MET A 132 1.22 7.17 -7.13
CA MET A 132 0.74 5.80 -7.00
C MET A 132 0.00 5.55 -5.69
N PHE A 133 0.48 6.15 -4.61
CA PHE A 133 -0.20 6.01 -3.33
C PHE A 133 -1.50 6.81 -3.28
N GLU A 134 -1.56 8.00 -3.86
CA GLU A 134 -2.80 8.77 -3.98
C GLU A 134 -3.85 7.99 -4.76
N ASN A 135 -3.47 7.33 -5.86
CA ASN A 135 -4.36 6.46 -6.61
C ASN A 135 -4.92 5.31 -5.76
N MET A 136 -4.07 4.70 -4.93
CA MET A 136 -4.50 3.66 -4.00
C MET A 136 -5.52 4.19 -2.97
N ILE A 137 -5.31 5.39 -2.44
CA ILE A 137 -6.27 6.05 -1.54
C ILE A 137 -7.58 6.36 -2.26
N ASP A 138 -7.53 6.74 -3.54
CA ASP A 138 -8.75 6.95 -4.34
C ASP A 138 -9.54 5.66 -4.49
N LEU A 139 -8.91 4.54 -4.81
CA LEU A 139 -9.56 3.23 -4.82
C LEU A 139 -10.23 2.87 -3.49
N MET A 140 -9.58 3.21 -2.36
CA MET A 140 -10.18 2.99 -1.03
C MET A 140 -11.41 3.89 -0.80
N PHE A 141 -11.41 5.10 -1.35
CA PHE A 141 -12.54 6.04 -1.22
C PHE A 141 -13.71 5.74 -2.15
N GLU A 142 -13.47 5.10 -3.28
CA GLU A 142 -14.53 4.65 -4.21
C GLU A 142 -15.45 3.61 -3.58
N ASP A 143 -14.92 2.81 -2.64
CA ASP A 143 -15.70 1.89 -1.81
C ASP A 143 -16.55 0.86 -2.58
N GLU A 144 -16.07 0.45 -3.77
CA GLU A 144 -16.81 -0.44 -4.69
C GLU A 144 -16.70 -1.94 -4.34
N TYR A 145 -15.66 -2.32 -3.57
CA TYR A 145 -15.38 -3.71 -3.21
C TYR A 145 -15.54 -3.94 -1.72
N GLU A 146 -15.88 -5.17 -1.34
CA GLU A 146 -15.96 -5.55 0.07
C GLU A 146 -14.57 -5.70 0.69
N ILE A 147 -13.60 -6.20 -0.10
CA ILE A 147 -12.21 -6.39 0.30
C ILE A 147 -11.29 -5.79 -0.76
N TYR A 148 -10.29 -5.08 -0.29
CA TYR A 148 -9.17 -4.57 -1.09
C TYR A 148 -7.88 -5.22 -0.61
N VAL A 149 -7.18 -5.88 -1.50
CA VAL A 149 -5.84 -6.43 -1.24
C VAL A 149 -4.84 -5.66 -2.09
N PHE A 150 -3.85 -5.07 -1.42
CA PHE A 150 -2.85 -4.25 -2.08
C PHE A 150 -1.48 -4.94 -2.09
N ASP A 151 -0.97 -5.22 -3.30
CA ASP A 151 0.43 -5.52 -3.52
C ASP A 151 1.19 -4.20 -3.63
N THR A 152 1.87 -3.81 -2.56
CA THR A 152 2.54 -2.52 -2.50
C THR A 152 4.03 -2.63 -2.68
N ALA A 153 4.62 -1.70 -3.44
CA ALA A 153 6.04 -1.42 -3.32
C ALA A 153 6.34 -0.99 -1.86
N PRO A 154 7.51 -1.33 -1.31
CA PRO A 154 7.70 -1.31 0.14
C PRO A 154 7.54 0.08 0.76
N THR A 155 6.59 0.20 1.70
CA THR A 155 6.70 0.91 2.99
C THR A 155 7.27 2.33 3.09
N ALA A 156 8.10 2.78 2.18
CA ALA A 156 8.57 4.17 2.18
C ALA A 156 7.39 5.15 2.00
N ASN A 157 6.36 4.73 1.27
CA ASN A 157 5.22 5.54 0.91
C ASN A 157 4.20 5.66 2.06
N ALA A 158 3.86 4.57 2.75
CA ALA A 158 2.99 4.64 3.92
C ALA A 158 3.63 5.51 5.02
N ARG A 159 4.93 5.35 5.28
CA ARG A 159 5.68 6.23 6.20
C ARG A 159 5.67 7.68 5.75
N ARG A 160 5.87 7.92 4.45
CA ARG A 160 5.91 9.27 3.89
C ARG A 160 4.57 9.95 4.02
N LEU A 161 3.48 9.28 3.74
CA LEU A 161 2.14 9.82 3.86
C LEU A 161 1.76 10.15 5.29
N LEU A 162 1.97 9.23 6.21
CA LEU A 162 1.63 9.49 7.61
C LEU A 162 2.61 10.48 8.25
N GLY A 163 3.89 10.42 7.89
CA GLY A 163 4.87 11.43 8.29
C GLY A 163 4.61 12.79 7.63
N MET A 164 4.23 12.81 6.35
CA MET A 164 3.89 14.02 5.62
C MET A 164 2.52 14.54 6.02
N SER A 165 1.53 13.69 6.34
CA SER A 165 0.21 14.16 6.77
C SER A 165 0.31 15.06 8.00
N SER A 166 1.19 14.76 8.95
CA SER A 166 1.44 15.62 10.11
C SER A 166 2.17 16.91 9.73
N VAL A 167 3.15 16.86 8.83
CA VAL A 167 3.87 18.04 8.33
C VAL A 167 2.96 18.89 7.43
N TYR A 168 2.19 18.26 6.53
CA TYR A 168 1.20 18.95 5.70
C TYR A 168 0.08 19.55 6.54
N SER A 169 -0.42 18.85 7.56
CA SER A 169 -1.43 19.39 8.47
C SER A 169 -0.91 20.62 9.22
N LEU A 170 0.36 20.59 9.67
CA LEU A 170 1.00 21.75 10.29
C LEU A 170 1.15 22.90 9.30
N TRP A 171 1.57 22.63 8.07
CA TRP A 171 1.74 23.62 7.02
C TRP A 171 0.40 24.22 6.57
N VAL A 172 -0.59 23.36 6.29
CA VAL A 172 -1.95 23.78 5.96
C VAL A 172 -2.56 24.61 7.09
N ASN A 173 -2.44 24.19 8.35
CA ASN A 173 -2.94 24.94 9.49
C ASN A 173 -2.25 26.31 9.63
N LYS A 174 -0.96 26.38 9.36
CA LYS A 174 -0.21 27.66 9.31
C LYS A 174 -0.72 28.58 8.21
N MET A 175 -0.95 28.02 6.99
CA MET A 175 -1.50 28.79 5.87
C MET A 175 -2.93 29.24 6.13
N LEU A 176 -3.78 28.38 6.70
CA LEU A 176 -5.15 28.71 7.11
C LEU A 176 -5.14 29.87 8.12
N LYS A 177 -4.32 29.77 9.17
CA LYS A 177 -4.20 30.81 10.18
C LYS A 177 -3.72 32.14 9.60
N SER A 178 -2.71 32.11 8.75
CA SER A 178 -2.21 33.31 8.05
C SER A 178 -3.27 33.94 7.15
N ARG A 179 -4.13 33.14 6.52
CA ARG A 179 -5.24 33.60 5.67
C ARG A 179 -6.38 34.20 6.49
N GLU A 180 -6.76 33.56 7.59
CA GLU A 180 -7.77 34.10 8.52
C GLU A 180 -7.32 35.45 9.07
N GLU A 181 -6.07 35.57 9.47
CA GLU A 181 -5.47 36.84 9.93
C GLU A 181 -5.49 37.91 8.83
N ALA A 182 -5.11 37.56 7.59
CA ALA A 182 -5.13 38.47 6.45
C ALA A 182 -6.55 38.91 6.07
N THR A 183 -7.53 38.01 6.14
CA THR A 183 -8.95 38.29 5.86
C THR A 183 -9.52 39.19 6.94
N SER A 184 -9.25 38.92 8.22
CA SER A 184 -9.66 39.75 9.34
C SER A 184 -9.06 41.17 9.26
N LEU A 185 -7.81 41.29 8.85
CA LEU A 185 -7.16 42.61 8.62
C LEU A 185 -7.82 43.37 7.47
N ARG A 186 -8.14 42.68 6.34
CA ARG A 186 -8.85 43.29 5.20
C ARG A 186 -10.27 43.70 5.57
N GLU A 187 -11.00 42.90 6.35
CA GLU A 187 -12.33 43.23 6.84
C GLU A 187 -12.30 44.45 7.78
N LEU A 188 -11.26 44.57 8.62
CA LEU A 188 -11.06 45.76 9.48
C LEU A 188 -10.69 47.03 8.69
N LEU A 189 -10.01 46.90 7.57
CA LEU A 189 -9.55 47.99 6.74
C LEU A 189 -10.55 48.38 5.64
N SER A 190 -11.52 47.51 5.31
CA SER A 190 -12.51 47.78 4.27
C SER A 190 -13.81 48.35 4.86
N TYR A 191 -14.05 49.64 4.61
CA TYR A 191 -15.28 50.36 4.92
C TYR A 191 -16.50 49.92 4.07
N SER A 192 -16.32 48.91 3.20
CA SER A 192 -17.34 48.47 2.24
C SER A 192 -17.72 47.02 2.51
N LYS A 193 -19.03 46.79 2.75
CA LYS A 193 -19.65 45.46 2.77
C LYS A 193 -19.55 44.79 1.37
N LYS A 194 -18.36 44.35 0.96
CA LYS A 194 -18.25 43.43 -0.17
C LYS A 194 -18.68 42.05 0.27
N LYS A 195 -19.56 41.40 -0.53
CA LYS A 195 -19.91 39.99 -0.43
C LYS A 195 -18.65 39.17 -0.11
N LYS A 196 -18.71 38.27 0.85
CA LYS A 196 -17.69 37.24 1.07
C LYS A 196 -17.50 36.49 -0.24
N GLU A 197 -16.52 36.86 -1.03
CA GLU A 197 -16.07 36.01 -2.13
C GLU A 197 -15.43 34.79 -1.50
N LYS A 198 -15.88 33.61 -1.90
CA LYS A 198 -15.26 32.34 -1.51
C LYS A 198 -13.77 32.43 -1.88
N ASP A 199 -12.88 32.09 -0.94
CA ASP A 199 -11.45 31.98 -1.21
C ASP A 199 -11.17 30.55 -1.73
N PRO A 200 -10.93 30.35 -3.03
CA PRO A 200 -10.76 29.01 -3.61
C PRO A 200 -9.53 28.29 -3.05
N LEU A 201 -8.49 29.02 -2.59
CA LEU A 201 -7.34 28.44 -1.93
C LEU A 201 -7.70 27.88 -0.56
N LEU A 202 -8.52 28.60 0.17
CA LEU A 202 -9.01 28.15 1.47
C LEU A 202 -9.86 26.87 1.33
N GLU A 203 -10.78 26.86 0.34
CA GLU A 203 -11.59 25.67 0.03
C GLU A 203 -10.68 24.48 -0.32
N TYR A 204 -9.72 24.65 -1.22
CA TYR A 204 -8.77 23.60 -1.60
C TYR A 204 -7.96 23.07 -0.41
N LEU A 205 -7.43 23.95 0.45
CA LEU A 205 -6.66 23.55 1.62
C LEU A 205 -7.51 22.78 2.64
N LEU A 206 -8.79 23.14 2.78
CA LEU A 206 -9.73 22.43 3.64
C LEU A 206 -10.07 21.06 3.08
N GLU A 207 -10.37 20.94 1.79
CA GLU A 207 -10.62 19.68 1.10
C GLU A 207 -9.41 18.74 1.16
N PHE A 208 -8.21 19.27 0.89
CA PHE A 208 -6.98 18.49 0.99
C PHE A 208 -6.73 17.97 2.42
N ARG A 209 -6.94 18.83 3.44
CA ARG A 209 -6.82 18.43 4.84
C ARG A 209 -7.81 17.34 5.20
N GLU A 210 -9.06 17.47 4.79
CA GLU A 210 -10.11 16.48 5.02
C GLU A 210 -9.77 15.15 4.37
N ARG A 211 -9.34 15.18 3.10
CA ARG A 211 -8.92 13.99 2.35
C ARG A 211 -7.74 13.27 3.05
N MET A 212 -6.72 14.02 3.47
CA MET A 212 -5.57 13.46 4.19
C MET A 212 -5.95 12.90 5.56
N GLY A 213 -6.88 13.57 6.25
CA GLY A 213 -7.45 13.08 7.51
C GLY A 213 -8.15 11.73 7.31
N ARG A 214 -9.09 11.65 6.36
CA ARG A 214 -9.80 10.41 6.02
C ARG A 214 -8.85 9.28 5.63
N ALA A 215 -7.83 9.57 4.80
CA ALA A 215 -6.83 8.58 4.41
C ALA A 215 -6.06 8.04 5.62
N LYS A 216 -5.64 8.93 6.52
CA LYS A 216 -4.98 8.54 7.77
C LYS A 216 -5.90 7.66 8.63
N ASP A 217 -7.14 8.09 8.83
CA ASP A 217 -8.11 7.37 9.68
C ASP A 217 -8.35 5.95 9.14
N LEU A 218 -8.49 5.77 7.81
CA LEU A 218 -8.62 4.45 7.20
C LEU A 218 -7.36 3.60 7.38
N LEU A 219 -6.17 4.17 7.19
CA LEU A 219 -4.91 3.43 7.28
C LEU A 219 -4.52 3.06 8.72
N THR A 220 -5.06 3.77 9.71
CA THR A 220 -4.79 3.51 11.14
C THR A 220 -5.96 2.83 11.87
N ASP A 221 -7.05 2.51 11.18
CA ASP A 221 -8.18 1.77 11.72
C ASP A 221 -7.84 0.27 11.77
N GLU A 222 -7.48 -0.24 12.93
CA GLU A 222 -7.10 -1.65 13.14
C GLU A 222 -8.25 -2.65 12.89
N ALA A 223 -9.49 -2.18 12.96
CA ALA A 223 -10.64 -3.02 12.65
C ALA A 223 -10.81 -3.26 11.15
N LYS A 224 -10.33 -2.32 10.30
CA LYS A 224 -10.54 -2.35 8.86
C LYS A 224 -9.28 -2.56 8.04
N THR A 225 -8.12 -2.25 8.60
CA THR A 225 -6.84 -2.23 7.87
C THR A 225 -5.81 -3.11 8.56
N ALA A 226 -5.12 -3.94 7.80
CA ALA A 226 -3.99 -4.71 8.28
C ALA A 226 -2.85 -4.77 7.26
N PHE A 227 -1.63 -4.58 7.75
CA PHE A 227 -0.41 -4.75 6.96
C PHE A 227 0.29 -6.05 7.33
N PHE A 228 0.45 -6.94 6.36
CA PHE A 228 1.23 -8.16 6.50
C PHE A 228 2.61 -8.01 5.86
N PHE A 229 3.64 -8.29 6.63
CA PHE A 229 5.01 -8.22 6.14
C PHE A 229 5.49 -9.57 5.65
N VAL A 230 5.95 -9.60 4.39
CA VAL A 230 6.48 -10.80 3.76
C VAL A 230 7.99 -10.84 3.92
N THR A 231 8.50 -11.97 4.39
CA THR A 231 9.94 -12.24 4.50
C THR A 231 10.31 -13.59 3.91
N LEU A 232 11.58 -13.76 3.63
CA LEU A 232 12.21 -15.06 3.43
C LEU A 232 13.02 -15.42 4.68
N PRO A 233 13.30 -16.70 4.94
CA PRO A 233 14.25 -17.10 5.99
C PRO A 233 15.69 -16.80 5.54
N GLU A 234 15.99 -15.51 5.42
CA GLU A 234 17.27 -14.94 4.99
C GLU A 234 17.56 -13.62 5.74
N ALA A 235 18.86 -13.31 5.95
CA ALA A 235 19.28 -12.17 6.76
C ALA A 235 18.68 -10.82 6.32
N LEU A 236 18.77 -10.51 5.02
CA LEU A 236 18.40 -9.19 4.53
C LEU A 236 16.89 -8.93 4.54
N PRO A 237 16.01 -9.85 4.09
CA PRO A 237 14.56 -9.67 4.20
C PRO A 237 14.11 -9.49 5.66
N ILE A 238 14.64 -10.28 6.60
CA ILE A 238 14.33 -10.20 8.03
C ILE A 238 14.69 -8.81 8.58
N ALA A 239 15.91 -8.34 8.31
CA ALA A 239 16.36 -7.03 8.79
C ALA A 239 15.50 -5.88 8.23
N VAL A 240 15.05 -5.98 6.97
CA VAL A 240 14.20 -5.00 6.32
C VAL A 240 12.84 -4.93 7.00
N ILE A 241 12.14 -6.06 7.17
CA ILE A 241 10.80 -6.04 7.77
C ILE A 241 10.83 -5.64 9.25
N LYS A 242 11.87 -6.02 10.01
CA LYS A 242 12.04 -5.60 11.41
C LYS A 242 12.04 -4.08 11.53
N ARG A 243 12.77 -3.41 10.64
CA ARG A 243 12.80 -1.95 10.60
C ARG A 243 11.46 -1.34 10.20
N PHE A 244 10.75 -1.98 9.27
CA PHE A 244 9.46 -1.49 8.81
C PHE A 244 8.37 -1.63 9.88
N ILE A 245 8.30 -2.77 10.55
CA ILE A 245 7.35 -3.01 11.66
C ILE A 245 7.54 -1.94 12.75
N THR A 246 8.80 -1.66 13.14
CA THR A 246 9.06 -0.58 14.11
C THR A 246 8.49 0.75 13.65
N TRP A 247 8.69 1.12 12.38
CA TRP A 247 8.14 2.37 11.86
C TRP A 247 6.60 2.38 11.82
N PHE A 248 5.98 1.25 11.49
CA PHE A 248 4.52 1.16 11.46
C PHE A 248 3.94 1.37 12.85
N HIS A 249 4.53 0.79 13.87
CA HIS A 249 4.14 1.04 15.27
C HIS A 249 4.32 2.51 15.67
N ASP A 250 5.43 3.16 15.28
CA ASP A 250 5.67 4.58 15.56
C ASP A 250 4.60 5.50 14.96
N PHE A 251 3.97 5.09 13.86
CA PHE A 251 2.92 5.84 13.16
C PHE A 251 1.50 5.35 13.47
N GLY A 252 1.34 4.35 14.33
CA GLY A 252 0.04 3.77 14.66
C GLY A 252 -0.62 3.02 13.51
N ILE A 253 0.19 2.48 12.56
CA ILE A 253 -0.34 1.68 11.46
C ILE A 253 -0.47 0.23 11.95
N PRO A 254 -1.66 -0.40 11.77
CA PRO A 254 -1.88 -1.75 12.26
C PRO A 254 -1.04 -2.79 11.48
N VAL A 255 -0.26 -3.56 12.22
CA VAL A 255 0.51 -4.68 11.70
C VAL A 255 -0.25 -5.97 11.98
N GLY A 256 -0.77 -6.61 10.92
CA GLY A 256 -1.49 -7.89 11.02
C GLY A 256 -0.57 -9.07 11.33
N GLY A 257 0.71 -8.96 10.97
CA GLY A 257 1.72 -9.96 11.24
C GLY A 257 2.72 -10.19 10.11
N VAL A 258 3.44 -11.30 10.21
CA VAL A 258 4.51 -11.70 9.28
C VAL A 258 4.14 -12.98 8.56
N VAL A 259 4.36 -13.02 7.25
CA VAL A 259 4.27 -14.22 6.42
C VAL A 259 5.68 -14.60 5.96
N VAL A 260 6.10 -15.81 6.30
CA VAL A 260 7.38 -16.37 5.86
C VAL A 260 7.14 -17.13 4.57
N ASN A 261 7.75 -16.70 3.48
CA ASN A 261 7.59 -17.31 2.16
C ASN A 261 8.82 -18.12 1.74
N MET A 262 8.62 -19.04 0.79
CA MET A 262 9.67 -19.86 0.18
C MET A 262 10.50 -20.66 1.21
N LYS A 263 9.86 -21.17 2.26
CA LYS A 263 10.51 -22.12 3.15
C LYS A 263 10.63 -23.47 2.46
N ILE A 264 11.83 -24.02 2.44
CA ILE A 264 12.04 -25.38 1.95
C ILE A 264 11.37 -26.36 2.91
N ASP A 265 10.53 -27.25 2.36
CA ASP A 265 9.90 -28.31 3.12
C ASP A 265 10.95 -29.36 3.51
N GLU A 266 11.11 -29.59 4.79
CA GLU A 266 12.10 -30.52 5.35
C GLU A 266 11.78 -31.96 4.98
N ASP A 267 10.48 -32.30 4.99
CA ASP A 267 10.00 -33.65 4.70
C ASP A 267 10.14 -34.01 3.22
N ALA A 268 10.14 -33.00 2.34
CA ALA A 268 10.38 -33.17 0.91
C ALA A 268 11.87 -33.37 0.56
N VAL A 269 12.79 -33.06 1.48
CA VAL A 269 14.24 -33.19 1.27
C VAL A 269 14.74 -34.54 1.76
N GLY A 270 14.77 -35.53 0.87
CA GLY A 270 15.29 -36.87 1.18
C GLY A 270 16.81 -36.89 1.46
N GLU A 271 17.30 -37.97 2.04
CA GLU A 271 18.72 -38.18 2.35
C GLU A 271 19.64 -38.07 1.14
N ALA A 272 19.13 -38.44 -0.05
CA ALA A 272 19.85 -38.35 -1.33
C ALA A 272 19.86 -36.95 -1.97
N ALA A 273 19.26 -35.94 -1.32
CA ALA A 273 19.25 -34.58 -1.86
C ALA A 273 20.67 -34.00 -2.03
N PRO A 274 20.92 -33.18 -3.04
CA PRO A 274 22.21 -32.52 -3.23
C PRO A 274 22.62 -31.67 -2.03
N ASP A 275 23.92 -31.59 -1.79
CA ASP A 275 24.49 -30.80 -0.66
C ASP A 275 24.04 -29.34 -0.68
N PHE A 276 23.83 -28.75 -1.87
CA PHE A 276 23.28 -27.41 -2.02
C PHE A 276 21.93 -27.27 -1.33
N VAL A 277 21.01 -28.22 -1.52
CA VAL A 277 19.67 -28.19 -0.92
C VAL A 277 19.75 -28.38 0.60
N LYS A 278 20.56 -29.32 1.06
CA LYS A 278 20.80 -29.57 2.50
C LYS A 278 21.38 -28.36 3.22
N ASN A 279 22.37 -27.71 2.60
CA ASN A 279 22.97 -26.50 3.15
C ASN A 279 21.99 -25.34 3.19
N ARG A 280 21.15 -25.19 2.15
CA ARG A 280 20.09 -24.17 2.10
C ARG A 280 19.05 -24.40 3.19
N LEU A 281 18.61 -25.64 3.37
CA LEU A 281 17.69 -26.04 4.44
C LEU A 281 18.26 -25.70 5.83
N LYS A 282 19.49 -26.12 6.12
CA LYS A 282 20.16 -25.82 7.37
C LYS A 282 20.28 -24.31 7.63
N MET A 283 20.59 -23.54 6.58
CA MET A 283 20.64 -22.09 6.68
C MET A 283 19.27 -21.51 7.03
N GLN A 284 18.20 -21.98 6.36
CA GLN A 284 16.83 -21.51 6.64
C GLN A 284 16.39 -21.86 8.05
N GLN A 285 16.74 -23.04 8.58
CA GLN A 285 16.43 -23.43 9.97
C GLN A 285 17.00 -22.41 10.97
N GLY A 286 18.27 -22.03 10.82
CA GLY A 286 18.88 -21.01 11.68
C GLY A 286 18.19 -19.63 11.59
N TYR A 287 17.75 -19.22 10.41
CA TYR A 287 16.97 -17.97 10.26
C TYR A 287 15.55 -18.07 10.81
N MET A 288 14.91 -19.24 10.75
CA MET A 288 13.59 -19.46 11.36
C MET A 288 13.61 -19.26 12.88
N GLU A 289 14.67 -19.70 13.58
CA GLU A 289 14.85 -19.41 15.01
C GLU A 289 14.89 -17.89 15.29
N GLY A 290 15.62 -17.16 14.44
CA GLY A 290 15.68 -15.70 14.51
C GLY A 290 14.34 -15.01 14.19
N ILE A 291 13.55 -15.55 13.27
CA ILE A 291 12.20 -15.07 12.94
C ILE A 291 11.27 -15.25 14.14
N TRP A 292 11.21 -16.44 14.71
CA TRP A 292 10.38 -16.73 15.89
C TRP A 292 10.72 -15.86 17.11
N SER A 293 12.01 -15.55 17.31
CA SER A 293 12.44 -14.68 18.41
C SER A 293 12.18 -13.19 18.15
N SER A 294 12.10 -12.79 16.90
CA SER A 294 11.97 -11.37 16.50
C SER A 294 10.54 -10.94 16.21
N PHE A 295 9.68 -11.87 15.80
CA PHE A 295 8.30 -11.60 15.37
C PHE A 295 7.35 -12.55 16.09
N PRO A 296 6.59 -12.07 17.10
CA PRO A 296 5.60 -12.90 17.79
C PRO A 296 4.43 -13.25 16.85
N ASP A 297 4.13 -12.38 15.91
CA ASP A 297 2.96 -12.46 15.04
C ASP A 297 3.28 -13.09 13.68
N VAL A 298 3.97 -14.23 13.65
CA VAL A 298 4.09 -15.02 12.41
C VAL A 298 2.76 -15.72 12.15
N ARG A 299 2.09 -15.35 11.04
CA ARG A 299 0.73 -15.80 10.71
C ARG A 299 0.68 -16.99 9.75
N ALA A 300 1.68 -17.10 8.89
CA ALA A 300 1.76 -18.20 7.92
C ALA A 300 3.20 -18.49 7.52
N ILE A 301 3.44 -19.74 7.12
CA ILE A 301 4.68 -20.19 6.48
C ILE A 301 4.29 -20.86 5.17
N VAL A 302 4.73 -20.27 4.05
CA VAL A 302 4.43 -20.76 2.72
C VAL A 302 5.65 -21.51 2.18
N PRO A 303 5.47 -22.72 1.70
CA PRO A 303 6.59 -23.53 1.18
C PRO A 303 7.13 -22.94 -0.13
N LEU A 304 8.37 -23.27 -0.44
CA LEU A 304 8.92 -23.11 -1.76
C LEU A 304 8.30 -24.20 -2.65
N PHE A 305 7.43 -23.81 -3.58
CA PHE A 305 6.82 -24.74 -4.51
C PHE A 305 7.81 -25.23 -5.56
N GLU A 306 7.54 -26.37 -6.14
CA GLU A 306 8.34 -27.03 -7.17
C GLU A 306 8.34 -26.28 -8.51
N THR A 307 7.31 -25.45 -8.74
CA THR A 307 7.13 -24.63 -9.93
C THR A 307 6.84 -23.18 -9.57
N GLU A 308 6.92 -22.30 -10.55
CA GLU A 308 6.50 -20.90 -10.39
C GLU A 308 5.01 -20.82 -10.05
N VAL A 309 4.64 -19.93 -9.12
CA VAL A 309 3.24 -19.68 -8.79
C VAL A 309 2.64 -18.79 -9.88
N ARG A 310 1.86 -19.39 -10.76
CA ARG A 310 1.20 -18.73 -11.88
C ARG A 310 -0.21 -19.28 -12.09
N GLY A 311 -1.15 -18.39 -12.39
CA GLY A 311 -2.56 -18.74 -12.58
C GLY A 311 -3.32 -19.06 -11.28
N VAL A 312 -4.63 -19.17 -11.42
CA VAL A 312 -5.57 -19.31 -10.28
C VAL A 312 -5.36 -20.63 -9.50
N GLU A 313 -4.93 -21.70 -10.17
CA GLU A 313 -4.69 -22.99 -9.51
C GLU A 313 -3.53 -22.89 -8.50
N MET A 314 -2.37 -22.36 -8.92
CA MET A 314 -1.21 -22.24 -8.05
C MET A 314 -1.42 -21.18 -6.96
N LEU A 315 -2.19 -20.10 -7.25
CA LEU A 315 -2.65 -19.17 -6.23
C LEU A 315 -3.53 -19.86 -5.20
N GLY A 316 -4.38 -20.80 -5.62
CA GLY A 316 -5.20 -21.62 -4.72
C GLY A 316 -4.35 -22.46 -3.76
N ARG A 317 -3.31 -23.16 -4.27
CA ARG A 317 -2.35 -23.89 -3.42
C ARG A 317 -1.62 -22.97 -2.43
N THR A 318 -1.27 -21.78 -2.90
CA THR A 318 -0.62 -20.77 -2.04
C THR A 318 -1.59 -20.28 -0.95
N ALA A 319 -2.86 -20.06 -1.28
CA ALA A 319 -3.90 -19.68 -0.31
C ALA A 319 -4.12 -20.78 0.72
N GLU A 320 -4.15 -22.06 0.33
CA GLU A 320 -4.22 -23.19 1.25
C GLU A 320 -3.02 -23.19 2.24
N ALA A 321 -1.81 -22.91 1.75
CA ALA A 321 -0.63 -22.82 2.62
C ALA A 321 -0.67 -21.62 3.58
N MET A 322 -1.38 -20.52 3.21
CA MET A 322 -1.49 -19.33 4.05
C MET A 322 -2.60 -19.41 5.08
N PHE A 323 -3.72 -20.06 4.76
CA PHE A 323 -4.97 -20.00 5.52
C PHE A 323 -5.46 -21.37 6.00
N GLY A 324 -4.80 -22.45 5.58
CA GLY A 324 -5.14 -23.85 5.87
C GLY A 324 -4.91 -24.31 7.29
#